data_a7b95c40b4d85187760af2b83a133838
#
_entry.id   a7b95c40b4d85187760af2b83a133838
#
_cell.length_a   1.000
_cell.length_b   1.000
_cell.length_c   1.000
_cell.angle_alpha   90.00
_cell.angle_beta   90.00
_cell.angle_gamma   90.00
#
_symmetry.space_group_name_H-M   'P 1'
#
loop_
_entity.id
_entity.type
_entity.pdbx_description
1 polymer ?
#
loop_
_entity_poly.entity_id
_entity_poly.type
_entity_poly.pdbx_seq_one_letter_code
_entity_poly.pdbx_strand_id
1 'polypeptide(L)'
;LGALGSALLGFVLGIYRYVQSRTKGGSGWRVYVSWWRWHHVLGLTAGLFLLGWILSGWLSMDHGRLFSRGGASATATAAMAGMPLATRAEGVSLAALAGAGPASSIELRALAGRSFLHVKRQAGPPDILVPGQDRRTSLPGEWMRDGLQKAFPDAATIVERQAVDGDLYTRAEELPAGARAYEVELAGLRLVYVDGTTGEILVDMDASRRSYAWLYYALHTYKVPGLAGRDALRIPLMLLLLAGGFALSVTGVVIAYRRLRATVA
;
A
#
# COMPACT_ATOMS: atom_id res chain seq x y z
N LEU A 1 5.78 -1.72 -21.13
CA LEU A 1 7.24 -1.73 -21.40
C LEU A 1 7.64 -0.69 -22.46
N GLY A 2 6.94 -0.57 -23.60
CA GLY A 2 7.29 0.40 -24.67
C GLY A 2 7.33 1.85 -24.17
N ALA A 3 6.33 2.29 -23.42
CA ALA A 3 6.30 3.64 -22.85
C ALA A 3 7.46 3.90 -21.87
N LEU A 4 7.81 2.93 -21.03
CA LEU A 4 8.94 3.05 -20.11
C LEU A 4 10.28 3.13 -20.88
N GLY A 5 10.48 2.26 -21.90
CA GLY A 5 11.66 2.30 -22.74
C GLY A 5 11.81 3.63 -23.50
N SER A 6 10.73 4.15 -24.08
CA SER A 6 10.73 5.44 -24.79
C SER A 6 11.02 6.62 -23.84
N ALA A 7 10.43 6.63 -22.63
CA ALA A 7 10.68 7.66 -21.65
C ALA A 7 12.14 7.62 -21.14
N LEU A 8 12.69 6.45 -20.89
CA LEU A 8 14.08 6.26 -20.47
C LEU A 8 15.06 6.75 -21.55
N LEU A 9 14.86 6.31 -22.79
CA LEU A 9 15.70 6.73 -23.93
C LEU A 9 15.62 8.24 -24.14
N GLY A 10 14.42 8.82 -24.08
CA GLY A 10 14.21 10.27 -24.18
C GLY A 10 14.93 11.04 -23.08
N PHE A 11 14.88 10.54 -21.84
CA PHE A 11 15.53 11.16 -20.70
C PHE A 11 17.08 11.09 -20.82
N VAL A 12 17.62 9.92 -21.14
CA VAL A 12 19.06 9.72 -21.36
C VAL A 12 19.58 10.62 -22.50
N LEU A 13 18.85 10.66 -23.62
CA LEU A 13 19.20 11.52 -24.75
C LEU A 13 19.13 13.01 -24.36
N GLY A 14 18.17 13.40 -23.56
CA GLY A 14 18.06 14.74 -23.01
C GLY A 14 19.27 15.14 -22.18
N ILE A 15 19.70 14.28 -21.25
CA ILE A 15 20.92 14.47 -20.45
C ILE A 15 22.15 14.57 -21.36
N TYR A 16 22.31 13.65 -22.29
CA TYR A 16 23.45 13.65 -23.21
C TYR A 16 23.56 14.99 -23.97
N ARG A 17 22.45 15.48 -24.51
CA ARG A 17 22.39 16.76 -25.23
C ARG A 17 22.66 17.96 -24.31
N TYR A 18 22.18 17.92 -23.08
CA TYR A 18 22.48 18.94 -22.07
C TYR A 18 23.99 19.01 -21.76
N VAL A 19 24.62 17.86 -21.48
CA VAL A 19 26.05 17.79 -21.19
C VAL A 19 26.88 18.22 -22.40
N GLN A 20 26.57 17.72 -23.61
CA GLN A 20 27.25 18.07 -24.84
C GLN A 20 27.20 19.60 -25.11
N SER A 21 26.08 20.26 -24.83
CA SER A 21 25.98 21.71 -24.94
C SER A 21 26.84 22.43 -23.90
N ARG A 22 26.87 21.93 -22.68
CA ARG A 22 27.69 22.50 -21.59
C ARG A 22 29.18 22.40 -21.90
N THR A 23 29.65 21.28 -22.39
CA THR A 23 31.07 21.08 -22.78
C THR A 23 31.52 21.99 -23.92
N LYS A 24 30.58 22.47 -24.74
CA LYS A 24 30.83 23.42 -25.84
C LYS A 24 30.58 24.87 -25.43
N GLY A 25 30.51 25.19 -24.12
CA GLY A 25 30.26 26.54 -23.61
C GLY A 25 28.81 27.02 -23.68
N GLY A 26 27.86 26.17 -24.09
CA GLY A 26 26.44 26.48 -24.12
C GLY A 26 25.72 26.36 -22.77
N SER A 27 24.46 26.79 -22.72
CA SER A 27 23.66 26.78 -21.48
C SER A 27 23.13 25.40 -21.06
N GLY A 28 23.16 24.40 -21.94
CA GLY A 28 22.50 23.10 -21.75
C GLY A 28 20.98 23.13 -21.90
N TRP A 29 20.33 24.20 -21.43
CA TRP A 29 18.89 24.39 -21.48
C TRP A 29 18.35 24.96 -22.80
N ARG A 30 19.22 25.58 -23.58
CA ARG A 30 18.91 26.21 -24.86
C ARG A 30 19.45 25.44 -26.06
N VAL A 31 19.52 24.10 -25.95
CA VAL A 31 19.97 23.22 -27.03
C VAL A 31 19.04 23.27 -28.25
N TYR A 32 17.78 23.51 -27.98
CA TYR A 32 16.73 23.56 -28.99
C TYR A 32 15.99 24.88 -28.99
N VAL A 33 15.18 25.15 -30.03
CA VAL A 33 14.33 26.33 -30.14
C VAL A 33 12.85 25.94 -30.14
N SER A 34 11.96 26.89 -29.85
CA SER A 34 10.50 26.74 -29.92
C SER A 34 10.01 25.54 -29.07
N TRP A 35 9.08 24.74 -29.58
CA TRP A 35 8.50 23.60 -28.89
C TRP A 35 9.50 22.53 -28.47
N TRP A 36 10.56 22.31 -29.25
CA TRP A 36 11.64 21.38 -28.92
C TRP A 36 12.41 21.80 -27.65
N ARG A 37 12.55 23.12 -27.44
CA ARG A 37 13.18 23.63 -26.21
C ARG A 37 12.33 23.30 -24.99
N TRP A 38 11.01 23.56 -25.06
CA TRP A 38 10.12 23.27 -23.96
C TRP A 38 10.03 21.78 -23.69
N HIS A 39 9.97 20.95 -24.72
CA HIS A 39 10.00 19.50 -24.57
C HIS A 39 11.29 19.03 -23.90
N HIS A 40 12.45 19.56 -24.25
CA HIS A 40 13.72 19.25 -23.65
C HIS A 40 13.78 19.66 -22.16
N VAL A 41 13.39 20.91 -21.84
CA VAL A 41 13.39 21.43 -20.47
C VAL A 41 12.43 20.62 -19.59
N LEU A 42 11.19 20.42 -20.03
CA LEU A 42 10.20 19.63 -19.29
C LEU A 42 10.60 18.16 -19.18
N GLY A 43 11.21 17.61 -20.24
CA GLY A 43 11.72 16.24 -20.23
C GLY A 43 12.83 16.02 -19.19
N LEU A 44 13.70 17.01 -18.99
CA LEU A 44 14.75 16.92 -17.96
C LEU A 44 14.23 17.21 -16.54
N THR A 45 13.23 18.07 -16.39
CA THR A 45 12.71 18.45 -15.05
C THR A 45 11.60 17.51 -14.58
N ALA A 46 10.54 17.36 -15.39
CA ALA A 46 9.40 16.49 -15.07
C ALA A 46 9.60 15.03 -15.54
N GLY A 47 10.55 14.77 -16.44
CA GLY A 47 10.76 13.45 -17.03
C GLY A 47 11.21 12.39 -16.03
N LEU A 48 12.04 12.73 -15.06
CA LEU A 48 12.45 11.81 -13.99
C LEU A 48 11.25 11.39 -13.14
N PHE A 49 10.39 12.34 -12.83
CA PHE A 49 9.13 12.09 -12.14
C PHE A 49 8.22 11.14 -12.92
N LEU A 50 8.01 11.42 -14.21
CA LEU A 50 7.21 10.57 -15.08
C LEU A 50 7.79 9.15 -15.21
N LEU A 51 9.11 9.02 -15.31
CA LEU A 51 9.78 7.72 -15.30
C LEU A 51 9.46 6.94 -14.03
N GLY A 52 9.59 7.56 -12.86
CA GLY A 52 9.24 6.96 -11.58
C GLY A 52 7.76 6.54 -11.54
N TRP A 53 6.87 7.37 -12.07
CA TRP A 53 5.44 7.10 -12.11
C TRP A 53 5.07 5.96 -13.06
N ILE A 54 5.63 5.94 -14.27
CA ILE A 54 5.42 4.85 -15.23
C ILE A 54 5.99 3.55 -14.67
N LEU A 55 7.18 3.59 -14.06
CA LEU A 55 7.81 2.43 -13.44
C LEU A 55 6.98 1.89 -12.28
N SER A 56 6.57 2.75 -11.34
CA SER A 56 5.78 2.33 -10.18
C SER A 56 4.39 1.83 -10.59
N GLY A 57 3.77 2.45 -11.60
CA GLY A 57 2.52 1.98 -12.18
C GLY A 57 2.68 0.60 -12.85
N TRP A 58 3.78 0.37 -13.58
CA TRP A 58 4.06 -0.95 -14.15
C TRP A 58 4.31 -2.00 -13.07
N LEU A 59 5.07 -1.68 -12.03
CA LEU A 59 5.32 -2.58 -10.90
C LEU A 59 4.03 -2.91 -10.14
N SER A 60 3.09 -1.95 -10.01
CA SER A 60 1.83 -2.16 -9.31
C SER A 60 0.92 -3.20 -9.97
N MET A 61 1.09 -3.42 -11.28
CA MET A 61 0.36 -4.45 -12.03
C MET A 61 0.86 -5.89 -11.74
N ASP A 62 1.86 -6.03 -10.88
CA ASP A 62 2.46 -7.31 -10.41
C ASP A 62 2.84 -8.27 -11.56
N HIS A 63 3.29 -7.72 -12.68
CA HIS A 63 3.78 -8.49 -13.81
C HIS A 63 5.02 -9.29 -13.39
N GLY A 64 4.93 -10.61 -13.50
CA GLY A 64 6.02 -11.52 -13.14
C GLY A 64 6.09 -11.90 -11.66
N ARG A 65 5.15 -11.46 -10.82
CA ARG A 65 5.09 -11.79 -9.39
C ARG A 65 6.42 -11.54 -8.66
N LEU A 66 6.98 -10.37 -8.88
CA LEU A 66 8.29 -10.00 -8.33
C LEU A 66 8.27 -9.80 -6.81
N PHE A 67 7.10 -9.51 -6.25
CA PHE A 67 6.92 -9.21 -4.83
C PHE A 67 5.85 -10.10 -4.20
N SER A 68 5.96 -10.32 -2.89
CA SER A 68 4.91 -10.97 -2.12
C SER A 68 3.64 -10.12 -2.08
N ARG A 69 2.46 -10.75 -1.96
CA ARG A 69 1.17 -10.05 -2.00
C ARG A 69 0.74 -9.46 -0.65
N GLY A 70 1.43 -9.82 0.43
CA GLY A 70 1.10 -9.34 1.77
C GLY A 70 -0.21 -9.92 2.34
N GLY A 71 -0.75 -10.98 1.75
CA GLY A 71 -1.87 -11.73 2.32
C GLY A 71 -1.37 -12.84 3.23
N ALA A 72 -2.07 -13.10 4.33
CA ALA A 72 -1.80 -14.25 5.17
C ALA A 72 -2.02 -15.56 4.41
N SER A 73 -1.20 -16.57 4.66
CA SER A 73 -1.43 -17.91 4.13
C SER A 73 -2.68 -18.53 4.77
N ALA A 74 -3.35 -19.45 4.05
CA ALA A 74 -4.49 -20.18 4.61
C ALA A 74 -4.11 -20.93 5.89
N THR A 75 -2.87 -21.45 5.95
CA THR A 75 -2.34 -22.13 7.14
C THR A 75 -2.20 -21.15 8.31
N ALA A 76 -1.63 -19.96 8.11
CA ALA A 76 -1.50 -18.94 9.14
C ALA A 76 -2.87 -18.47 9.64
N THR A 77 -3.84 -18.26 8.74
CA THR A 77 -5.21 -17.87 9.09
C THR A 77 -5.91 -18.96 9.93
N ALA A 78 -5.77 -20.23 9.57
CA ALA A 78 -6.33 -21.34 10.33
C ALA A 78 -5.65 -21.48 11.71
N ALA A 79 -4.33 -21.34 11.77
CA ALA A 79 -3.57 -21.40 13.01
C ALA A 79 -3.89 -20.22 13.95
N MET A 80 -4.10 -19.02 13.39
CA MET A 80 -4.54 -17.83 14.14
C MET A 80 -5.86 -18.09 14.87
N ALA A 81 -6.84 -18.72 14.20
CA ALA A 81 -8.09 -19.13 14.82
C ALA A 81 -7.88 -20.18 15.92
N GLY A 82 -6.96 -21.10 15.70
CA GLY A 82 -6.54 -22.12 16.70
C GLY A 82 -7.55 -23.21 16.96
N MET A 83 -8.66 -23.29 16.18
CA MET A 83 -9.66 -24.35 16.26
C MET A 83 -10.47 -24.49 14.96
N PRO A 84 -10.95 -25.71 14.62
CA PRO A 84 -11.84 -25.97 13.50
C PRO A 84 -13.19 -25.25 13.65
N LEU A 85 -13.88 -25.01 12.54
CA LEU A 85 -15.19 -24.35 12.55
C LEU A 85 -16.25 -25.13 13.33
N ALA A 86 -16.25 -26.46 13.23
CA ALA A 86 -17.19 -27.32 13.97
C ALA A 86 -17.09 -27.10 15.49
N THR A 87 -15.87 -27.09 16.02
CA THR A 87 -15.62 -26.89 17.46
C THR A 87 -16.02 -25.49 17.93
N ARG A 88 -15.96 -24.47 17.04
CA ARG A 88 -16.42 -23.11 17.39
C ARG A 88 -17.91 -23.07 17.76
N ALA A 89 -18.73 -23.86 17.06
CA ALA A 89 -20.17 -23.90 17.26
C ALA A 89 -20.57 -24.53 18.62
N GLU A 90 -19.80 -25.47 19.13
CA GLU A 90 -20.07 -26.15 20.41
C GLU A 90 -20.06 -25.17 21.62
N GLY A 91 -19.30 -24.08 21.52
CA GLY A 91 -19.21 -23.06 22.57
C GLY A 91 -20.31 -22.00 22.56
N VAL A 92 -21.25 -22.03 21.59
CA VAL A 92 -22.27 -20.99 21.41
C VAL A 92 -23.66 -21.52 21.75
N SER A 93 -24.27 -20.99 22.81
CA SER A 93 -25.62 -21.31 23.19
C SER A 93 -26.65 -20.41 22.49
N LEU A 94 -27.88 -20.89 22.35
CA LEU A 94 -29.00 -20.06 21.89
C LEU A 94 -29.21 -18.81 22.78
N ALA A 95 -28.93 -18.93 24.07
CA ALA A 95 -28.99 -17.81 25.00
C ALA A 95 -27.94 -16.72 24.66
N ALA A 96 -26.72 -17.11 24.24
CA ALA A 96 -25.69 -16.18 23.79
C ALA A 96 -26.11 -15.45 22.52
N LEU A 97 -26.75 -16.15 21.56
CA LEU A 97 -27.30 -15.56 20.36
C LEU A 97 -28.47 -14.59 20.65
N ALA A 98 -29.38 -14.98 21.53
CA ALA A 98 -30.47 -14.11 21.98
C ALA A 98 -29.95 -12.85 22.70
N GLY A 99 -28.89 -13.00 23.48
CA GLY A 99 -28.21 -11.90 24.18
C GLY A 99 -27.53 -10.90 23.24
N ALA A 100 -27.31 -11.25 21.99
CA ALA A 100 -26.72 -10.34 21.00
C ALA A 100 -27.62 -9.12 20.71
N GLY A 101 -28.96 -9.26 20.84
CA GLY A 101 -29.91 -8.18 20.54
C GLY A 101 -29.97 -7.85 19.03
N PRO A 102 -30.61 -6.73 18.65
CA PRO A 102 -30.74 -6.33 17.25
C PRO A 102 -29.37 -6.19 16.55
N ALA A 103 -29.18 -6.92 15.45
CA ALA A 103 -27.94 -6.97 14.70
C ALA A 103 -28.18 -7.03 13.20
N SER A 104 -27.29 -6.46 12.39
CA SER A 104 -27.29 -6.65 10.94
C SER A 104 -26.67 -7.99 10.54
N SER A 105 -25.66 -8.45 11.29
CA SER A 105 -25.11 -9.80 11.17
C SER A 105 -24.46 -10.24 12.47
N ILE A 106 -24.47 -11.57 12.68
CA ILE A 106 -23.75 -12.23 13.77
C ILE A 106 -22.86 -13.29 13.15
N GLU A 107 -21.56 -13.18 13.41
CA GLU A 107 -20.54 -14.07 12.89
C GLU A 107 -19.89 -14.83 14.04
N LEU A 108 -19.87 -16.17 13.95
CA LEU A 108 -19.12 -16.99 14.88
C LEU A 108 -17.66 -17.05 14.47
N ARG A 109 -16.80 -16.55 15.32
CA ARG A 109 -15.35 -16.46 15.09
C ARG A 109 -14.56 -17.14 16.19
N ALA A 110 -13.28 -17.36 15.93
CA ALA A 110 -12.34 -17.84 16.94
C ALA A 110 -10.98 -17.17 16.78
N LEU A 111 -10.31 -16.96 17.90
CA LEU A 111 -8.95 -16.45 17.98
C LEU A 111 -8.19 -17.19 19.07
N ALA A 112 -7.02 -17.73 18.73
CA ALA A 112 -6.16 -18.49 19.64
C ALA A 112 -6.83 -19.67 20.34
N GLY A 113 -7.89 -20.25 19.75
CA GLY A 113 -8.65 -21.36 20.34
C GLY A 113 -9.80 -20.90 21.25
N ARG A 114 -10.19 -19.63 21.22
CA ARG A 114 -11.30 -19.07 21.98
C ARG A 114 -12.40 -18.62 21.03
N SER A 115 -13.62 -19.14 21.19
CA SER A 115 -14.78 -18.76 20.36
C SER A 115 -15.42 -17.47 20.86
N PHE A 116 -15.93 -16.66 19.96
CA PHE A 116 -16.69 -15.45 20.26
C PHE A 116 -17.68 -15.12 19.14
N LEU A 117 -18.70 -14.32 19.45
CA LEU A 117 -19.61 -13.77 18.47
C LEU A 117 -19.18 -12.35 18.12
N HIS A 118 -18.97 -12.10 16.83
CA HIS A 118 -18.79 -10.76 16.29
C HIS A 118 -20.13 -10.25 15.76
N VAL A 119 -20.68 -9.26 16.41
CA VAL A 119 -22.03 -8.74 16.19
C VAL A 119 -21.94 -7.38 15.52
N LYS A 120 -22.27 -7.33 14.22
CA LYS A 120 -22.35 -6.06 13.49
C LYS A 120 -23.68 -5.37 13.78
N ARG A 121 -23.64 -4.08 14.09
CA ARG A 121 -24.79 -3.22 14.28
C ARG A 121 -25.12 -2.47 12.99
N GLN A 122 -26.35 -1.96 12.88
CA GLN A 122 -26.70 -1.05 11.78
C GLN A 122 -25.93 0.27 11.85
N ALA A 123 -25.59 0.72 13.04
CA ALA A 123 -24.77 1.89 13.30
C ALA A 123 -23.86 1.66 14.51
N GLY A 124 -22.68 2.30 14.49
CA GLY A 124 -21.69 2.20 15.57
C GLY A 124 -20.69 1.01 15.40
N PRO A 125 -19.78 0.86 16.37
CA PRO A 125 -18.79 -0.20 16.36
C PRO A 125 -19.46 -1.58 16.56
N PRO A 126 -18.81 -2.66 16.11
CA PRO A 126 -19.29 -4.00 16.38
C PRO A 126 -19.15 -4.34 17.87
N ASP A 127 -20.02 -5.22 18.35
CA ASP A 127 -19.88 -5.84 19.66
C ASP A 127 -19.20 -7.21 19.53
N ILE A 128 -18.38 -7.52 20.51
CA ILE A 128 -17.74 -8.81 20.69
C ILE A 128 -18.30 -9.47 21.94
N LEU A 129 -18.99 -10.59 21.77
CA LEU A 129 -19.57 -11.35 22.87
C LEU A 129 -18.77 -12.61 23.07
N VAL A 130 -18.14 -12.71 24.23
CA VAL A 130 -17.44 -13.92 24.68
C VAL A 130 -18.31 -14.63 25.70
N PRO A 131 -18.57 -15.92 25.58
CA PRO A 131 -19.36 -16.65 26.56
C PRO A 131 -18.84 -16.43 27.99
N GLY A 132 -19.73 -16.02 28.89
CA GLY A 132 -19.38 -15.78 30.31
C GLY A 132 -18.57 -14.51 30.59
N GLN A 133 -18.45 -13.60 29.64
CA GLN A 133 -17.73 -12.32 29.82
C GLN A 133 -18.59 -11.13 29.41
N ASP A 134 -18.19 -9.95 29.86
CA ASP A 134 -18.82 -8.70 29.47
C ASP A 134 -18.61 -8.40 27.97
N ARG A 135 -19.56 -7.66 27.42
CA ARG A 135 -19.51 -7.17 26.03
C ARG A 135 -18.32 -6.25 25.83
N ARG A 136 -17.64 -6.42 24.69
CA ARG A 136 -16.45 -5.64 24.31
C ARG A 136 -16.59 -5.08 22.90
N THR A 137 -15.81 -4.07 22.58
CA THR A 137 -15.72 -3.49 21.23
C THR A 137 -14.42 -3.86 20.51
N SER A 138 -13.48 -4.49 21.23
CA SER A 138 -12.20 -4.98 20.67
C SER A 138 -11.76 -6.25 21.38
N LEU A 139 -11.02 -7.10 20.68
CA LEU A 139 -10.40 -8.30 21.23
C LEU A 139 -9.21 -7.94 22.12
N PRO A 140 -8.92 -8.72 23.17
CA PRO A 140 -7.72 -8.53 24.00
C PRO A 140 -6.43 -8.69 23.18
N GLY A 141 -5.44 -7.83 23.41
CA GLY A 141 -4.13 -7.91 22.74
C GLY A 141 -3.38 -9.21 23.01
N GLU A 142 -3.56 -9.80 24.18
CA GLU A 142 -3.02 -11.11 24.54
C GLU A 142 -3.55 -12.22 23.64
N TRP A 143 -4.85 -12.21 23.29
CA TRP A 143 -5.41 -13.20 22.37
C TRP A 143 -4.84 -13.07 20.97
N MET A 144 -4.57 -11.85 20.53
CA MET A 144 -3.94 -11.61 19.24
C MET A 144 -2.49 -12.12 19.23
N ARG A 145 -1.73 -11.86 20.29
CA ARG A 145 -0.37 -12.39 20.43
C ARG A 145 -0.35 -13.92 20.46
N ASP A 146 -1.25 -14.54 21.25
CA ASP A 146 -1.39 -16.01 21.29
C ASP A 146 -1.73 -16.58 19.90
N GLY A 147 -2.64 -15.92 19.17
CA GLY A 147 -3.01 -16.30 17.81
C GLY A 147 -1.85 -16.15 16.83
N LEU A 148 -1.13 -15.04 16.91
CA LEU A 148 0.06 -14.80 16.08
C LEU A 148 1.17 -15.79 16.39
N GLN A 149 1.36 -16.19 17.67
CA GLN A 149 2.33 -17.22 18.02
C GLN A 149 1.98 -18.58 17.41
N LYS A 150 0.69 -18.91 17.29
CA LYS A 150 0.25 -20.12 16.58
C LYS A 150 0.39 -20.00 15.07
N ALA A 151 0.14 -18.82 14.52
CA ALA A 151 0.30 -18.55 13.09
C ALA A 151 1.77 -18.53 12.64
N PHE A 152 2.65 -18.10 13.54
CA PHE A 152 4.10 -17.99 13.35
C PHE A 152 4.86 -18.69 14.47
N PRO A 153 4.87 -20.04 14.50
CA PRO A 153 5.43 -20.80 15.62
C PRO A 153 6.94 -20.57 15.81
N ASP A 154 7.66 -20.26 14.73
CA ASP A 154 9.10 -19.99 14.76
C ASP A 154 9.45 -18.53 15.08
N ALA A 155 8.47 -17.70 15.47
CA ALA A 155 8.73 -16.32 15.84
C ALA A 155 9.51 -16.25 17.16
N ALA A 156 10.65 -15.56 17.14
CA ALA A 156 11.46 -15.31 18.33
C ALA A 156 10.77 -14.31 19.26
N THR A 157 10.16 -13.26 18.68
CA THR A 157 9.40 -12.24 19.43
C THR A 157 8.17 -11.79 18.66
N ILE A 158 7.11 -11.41 19.39
CA ILE A 158 5.89 -10.80 18.87
C ILE A 158 5.56 -9.59 19.76
N VAL A 159 5.76 -8.39 19.22
CA VAL A 159 5.57 -7.14 19.94
C VAL A 159 4.50 -6.30 19.26
N GLU A 160 3.51 -5.83 20.02
CA GLU A 160 2.52 -4.89 19.54
C GLU A 160 3.18 -3.52 19.32
N ARG A 161 3.04 -3.00 18.13
CA ARG A 161 3.51 -1.67 17.74
C ARG A 161 2.33 -0.71 17.74
N GLN A 162 2.53 0.51 18.21
CA GLN A 162 1.53 1.55 17.98
C GLN A 162 1.36 1.73 16.47
N ALA A 163 0.13 1.55 15.98
CA ALA A 163 -0.23 1.89 14.62
C ALA A 163 -0.03 3.40 14.47
N VAL A 164 0.94 3.78 13.63
CA VAL A 164 1.22 5.19 13.37
C VAL A 164 0.40 5.59 12.15
N ASP A 165 -0.43 6.60 12.29
CA ASP A 165 -1.05 7.27 11.14
C ASP A 165 0.06 7.66 10.16
N GLY A 166 -0.08 7.23 8.90
CA GLY A 166 0.93 7.48 7.88
C GLY A 166 2.03 6.43 7.77
N ASP A 167 1.81 5.21 8.29
CA ASP A 167 2.73 4.09 8.05
C ASP A 167 3.01 3.92 6.55
N LEU A 168 4.29 4.05 6.17
CA LEU A 168 4.74 3.97 4.78
C LEU A 168 4.58 2.59 4.16
N TYR A 169 4.45 1.55 4.99
CA TYR A 169 4.43 0.17 4.51
C TYR A 169 3.03 -0.32 4.16
N THR A 170 2.00 0.36 4.62
CA THR A 170 0.61 0.01 4.34
C THR A 170 -0.23 1.25 4.01
N ARG A 171 -1.38 1.02 3.40
CA ARG A 171 -2.38 2.06 3.20
C ARG A 171 -3.23 2.13 4.46
N ALA A 172 -2.72 2.85 5.47
CA ALA A 172 -3.36 2.95 6.78
C ALA A 172 -4.83 3.41 6.68
N GLU A 173 -5.15 4.23 5.68
CA GLU A 173 -6.51 4.68 5.38
C GLU A 173 -7.46 3.57 4.91
N GLU A 174 -6.93 2.43 4.47
CA GLU A 174 -7.71 1.26 4.04
C GLU A 174 -7.88 0.22 5.14
N LEU A 175 -7.17 0.39 6.26
CA LEU A 175 -7.33 -0.48 7.40
C LEU A 175 -8.60 -0.11 8.19
N PRO A 176 -9.35 -1.10 8.70
CA PRO A 176 -10.49 -0.82 9.56
C PRO A 176 -10.07 -0.10 10.84
N ALA A 177 -10.95 0.73 11.37
CA ALA A 177 -10.72 1.38 12.65
C ALA A 177 -10.47 0.32 13.74
N GLY A 178 -9.40 0.52 14.51
CA GLY A 178 -9.00 -0.44 15.55
C GLY A 178 -8.09 -1.56 15.07
N ALA A 179 -7.62 -1.54 13.81
CA ALA A 179 -6.54 -2.42 13.35
C ALA A 179 -5.28 -2.23 14.22
N ARG A 180 -4.60 -3.32 14.53
CA ARG A 180 -3.38 -3.35 15.34
C ARG A 180 -2.21 -3.86 14.53
N ALA A 181 -1.03 -3.31 14.76
CA ALA A 181 0.21 -3.69 14.11
C ALA A 181 1.10 -4.48 15.08
N TYR A 182 1.68 -5.55 14.59
CA TYR A 182 2.61 -6.39 15.35
C TYR A 182 3.92 -6.56 14.59
N GLU A 183 5.02 -6.41 15.29
CA GLU A 183 6.34 -6.81 14.82
C GLU A 183 6.56 -8.27 15.20
N VAL A 184 6.74 -9.11 14.17
CA VAL A 184 6.97 -10.55 14.32
C VAL A 184 8.39 -10.84 13.82
N GLU A 185 9.27 -11.25 14.71
CA GLU A 185 10.66 -11.55 14.39
C GLU A 185 10.81 -13.05 14.07
N LEU A 186 11.09 -13.31 12.79
CA LEU A 186 11.42 -14.64 12.25
C LEU A 186 12.88 -14.64 11.77
N ALA A 187 13.19 -15.28 10.64
CA ALA A 187 14.46 -15.09 9.93
C ALA A 187 14.67 -13.64 9.42
N GLY A 188 13.65 -12.78 9.59
CA GLY A 188 13.65 -11.35 9.32
C GLY A 188 12.41 -10.69 9.90
N LEU A 189 12.46 -9.39 10.10
CA LEU A 189 11.36 -8.62 10.67
C LEU A 189 10.15 -8.61 9.71
N ARG A 190 9.00 -9.01 10.23
CA ARG A 190 7.70 -9.03 9.57
C ARG A 190 6.75 -8.08 10.30
N LEU A 191 6.00 -7.29 9.56
CA LEU A 191 4.94 -6.44 10.11
C LEU A 191 3.59 -7.07 9.79
N VAL A 192 2.85 -7.44 10.82
CA VAL A 192 1.54 -8.10 10.67
C VAL A 192 0.46 -7.17 11.21
N TYR A 193 -0.51 -6.85 10.36
CA TYR A 193 -1.66 -6.03 10.74
C TYR A 193 -2.86 -6.93 10.97
N VAL A 194 -3.48 -6.78 12.13
CA VAL A 194 -4.59 -7.62 12.60
C VAL A 194 -5.80 -6.74 12.87
N ASP A 195 -6.97 -7.18 12.43
CA ASP A 195 -8.23 -6.53 12.78
C ASP A 195 -8.52 -6.72 14.28
N GLY A 196 -8.64 -5.61 14.99
CA GLY A 196 -8.86 -5.59 16.44
C GLY A 196 -10.21 -6.14 16.89
N THR A 197 -11.15 -6.35 15.96
CA THR A 197 -12.50 -6.83 16.25
C THR A 197 -12.72 -8.27 15.83
N THR A 198 -12.08 -8.71 14.74
CA THR A 198 -12.25 -10.05 14.18
C THR A 198 -11.08 -10.99 14.46
N GLY A 199 -9.90 -10.43 14.75
CA GLY A 199 -8.66 -11.19 14.89
C GLY A 199 -8.11 -11.71 13.55
N GLU A 200 -8.59 -11.22 12.42
CA GLU A 200 -8.09 -11.61 11.10
C GLU A 200 -6.77 -10.89 10.79
N ILE A 201 -5.84 -11.60 10.18
CA ILE A 201 -4.64 -10.98 9.61
C ILE A 201 -5.05 -10.24 8.34
N LEU A 202 -4.99 -8.91 8.38
CA LEU A 202 -5.34 -8.03 7.27
C LEU A 202 -4.18 -7.94 6.27
N VAL A 203 -2.97 -7.78 6.78
CA VAL A 203 -1.76 -7.64 5.98
C VAL A 203 -0.61 -8.36 6.68
N ASP A 204 0.14 -9.14 5.93
CA ASP A 204 1.39 -9.79 6.32
C ASP A 204 2.52 -9.21 5.47
N MET A 205 3.29 -8.30 6.07
CA MET A 205 4.36 -7.57 5.39
C MET A 205 5.73 -8.18 5.66
N ASP A 206 6.15 -9.06 4.78
CA ASP A 206 7.54 -9.52 4.71
C ASP A 206 8.47 -8.46 4.07
N ALA A 207 9.78 -8.75 3.98
CA ALA A 207 10.76 -7.83 3.38
C ALA A 207 10.46 -7.52 1.91
N SER A 208 9.94 -8.50 1.15
CA SER A 208 9.57 -8.33 -0.26
C SER A 208 8.39 -7.36 -0.41
N ARG A 209 7.33 -7.55 0.40
CA ARG A 209 6.17 -6.67 0.38
C ARG A 209 6.50 -5.26 0.86
N ARG A 210 7.38 -5.12 1.85
CA ARG A 210 7.87 -3.79 2.29
C ARG A 210 8.62 -3.07 1.17
N SER A 211 9.47 -3.79 0.44
CA SER A 211 10.19 -3.21 -0.71
C SER A 211 9.22 -2.74 -1.79
N TYR A 212 8.19 -3.53 -2.11
CA TYR A 212 7.12 -3.12 -3.01
C TYR A 212 6.39 -1.88 -2.50
N ALA A 213 5.96 -1.89 -1.23
CA ALA A 213 5.24 -0.78 -0.63
C ALA A 213 6.07 0.52 -0.67
N TRP A 214 7.36 0.43 -0.37
CA TRP A 214 8.29 1.55 -0.48
C TRP A 214 8.37 2.09 -1.90
N LEU A 215 8.65 1.21 -2.88
CA LEU A 215 8.73 1.62 -4.29
C LEU A 215 7.42 2.24 -4.77
N TYR A 216 6.29 1.59 -4.50
CA TYR A 216 4.99 2.07 -4.95
C TYR A 216 4.57 3.35 -4.23
N TYR A 217 4.53 3.36 -2.90
CA TYR A 217 4.05 4.52 -2.15
C TYR A 217 4.99 5.71 -2.23
N ALA A 218 6.31 5.50 -2.27
CA ALA A 218 7.26 6.58 -2.43
C ALA A 218 7.19 7.20 -3.83
N LEU A 219 7.19 6.38 -4.90
CA LEU A 219 7.25 6.88 -6.27
C LEU A 219 5.89 7.26 -6.84
N HIS A 220 4.81 6.56 -6.47
CA HIS A 220 3.50 6.78 -7.07
C HIS A 220 2.65 7.76 -6.28
N THR A 221 2.68 7.70 -4.96
CA THR A 221 1.84 8.53 -4.08
C THR A 221 2.62 9.55 -3.25
N TYR A 222 3.95 9.58 -3.38
CA TYR A 222 4.85 10.48 -2.63
C TYR A 222 4.70 10.39 -1.10
N LYS A 223 4.27 9.23 -0.59
CA LYS A 223 4.28 8.94 0.85
C LYS A 223 5.71 8.58 1.28
N VAL A 224 6.59 9.58 1.29
CA VAL A 224 7.97 9.44 1.80
C VAL A 224 8.07 10.03 3.21
N PRO A 225 9.10 9.68 3.99
CA PRO A 225 9.34 10.32 5.28
C PRO A 225 9.33 11.84 5.15
N GLY A 226 8.58 12.50 6.02
CA GLY A 226 8.39 13.96 5.99
C GLY A 226 7.24 14.47 5.14
N LEU A 227 6.72 13.71 4.17
CA LEU A 227 5.50 14.03 3.40
C LEU A 227 4.33 13.12 3.74
N ALA A 228 4.60 11.91 4.22
CA ALA A 228 3.56 11.01 4.73
C ALA A 228 2.79 11.69 5.88
N GLY A 229 1.46 11.67 5.85
CA GLY A 229 0.61 12.37 6.81
C GLY A 229 0.54 13.90 6.65
N ARG A 230 1.22 14.50 5.66
CA ARG A 230 1.17 15.94 5.35
C ARG A 230 0.50 16.22 4.02
N ASP A 231 -0.77 15.86 3.89
CA ASP A 231 -1.50 15.98 2.63
C ASP A 231 -1.55 17.40 2.07
N ALA A 232 -1.58 18.41 2.94
CA ALA A 232 -1.52 19.83 2.56
C ALA A 232 -0.25 20.21 1.77
N LEU A 233 0.85 19.48 1.95
CA LEU A 233 2.10 19.67 1.19
C LEU A 233 2.21 18.67 0.04
N ARG A 234 1.85 17.43 0.29
CA ARG A 234 1.99 16.32 -0.66
C ARG A 234 1.11 16.48 -1.88
N ILE A 235 -0.17 16.84 -1.69
CA ILE A 235 -1.14 16.96 -2.78
C ILE A 235 -0.75 18.09 -3.76
N PRO A 236 -0.44 19.33 -3.33
CA PRO A 236 0.02 20.38 -4.25
C PRO A 236 1.30 20.02 -4.99
N LEU A 237 2.26 19.34 -4.32
CA LEU A 237 3.47 18.86 -4.98
C LEU A 237 3.14 17.87 -6.10
N MET A 238 2.28 16.89 -5.82
CA MET A 238 1.83 15.93 -6.83
C MET A 238 1.13 16.61 -8.01
N LEU A 239 0.25 17.57 -7.75
CA LEU A 239 -0.45 18.31 -8.79
C LEU A 239 0.52 19.14 -9.67
N LEU A 240 1.53 19.75 -9.06
CA LEU A 240 2.58 20.48 -9.80
C LEU A 240 3.35 19.55 -10.74
N LEU A 241 3.76 18.39 -10.23
CA LEU A 241 4.49 17.39 -11.01
C LEU A 241 3.64 16.80 -12.14
N LEU A 242 2.35 16.54 -11.87
CA LEU A 242 1.36 16.13 -12.87
C LEU A 242 1.19 17.18 -13.96
N ALA A 243 1.07 18.45 -13.60
CA ALA A 243 0.99 19.55 -14.56
C ALA A 243 2.23 19.61 -15.44
N GLY A 244 3.43 19.39 -14.88
CA GLY A 244 4.68 19.26 -15.63
C GLY A 244 4.66 18.09 -16.62
N GLY A 245 4.17 16.93 -16.20
CA GLY A 245 3.99 15.76 -17.06
C GLY A 245 2.97 15.98 -18.17
N PHE A 246 1.85 16.61 -17.86
CA PHE A 246 0.85 16.99 -18.86
C PHE A 246 1.44 17.96 -19.90
N ALA A 247 2.15 19.00 -19.45
CA ALA A 247 2.81 19.95 -20.36
C ALA A 247 3.85 19.26 -21.25
N LEU A 248 4.63 18.32 -20.71
CA LEU A 248 5.56 17.50 -21.50
C LEU A 248 4.82 16.69 -22.58
N SER A 249 3.70 16.09 -22.26
CA SER A 249 2.87 15.32 -23.20
C SER A 249 2.33 16.22 -24.32
N VAL A 250 1.82 17.41 -23.98
CA VAL A 250 1.34 18.40 -24.95
C VAL A 250 2.46 18.81 -25.92
N THR A 251 3.67 19.11 -25.41
CA THR A 251 4.81 19.46 -26.27
C THR A 251 5.17 18.32 -27.23
N GLY A 252 5.14 17.07 -26.75
CA GLY A 252 5.39 15.87 -27.57
C GLY A 252 4.37 15.72 -28.71
N VAL A 253 3.08 15.87 -28.42
CA VAL A 253 2.00 15.81 -29.43
C VAL A 253 2.16 16.91 -30.48
N VAL A 254 2.45 18.15 -30.05
CA VAL A 254 2.65 19.28 -31.00
C VAL A 254 3.84 19.02 -31.93
N ILE A 255 4.95 18.51 -31.39
CA ILE A 255 6.13 18.16 -32.18
C ILE A 255 5.82 17.04 -33.17
N ALA A 256 5.16 15.98 -32.73
CA ALA A 256 4.76 14.86 -33.60
C ALA A 256 3.83 15.33 -34.74
N TYR A 257 2.81 16.11 -34.41
CA TYR A 257 1.87 16.66 -35.40
C TYR A 257 2.58 17.53 -36.45
N ARG A 258 3.48 18.44 -36.02
CA ARG A 258 4.24 19.31 -36.94
C ARG A 258 5.17 18.50 -37.87
N ARG A 259 5.79 17.43 -37.35
CA ARG A 259 6.60 16.52 -38.17
C ARG A 259 5.77 15.79 -39.22
N LEU A 260 4.64 15.22 -38.81
CA LEU A 260 3.75 14.50 -39.73
C LEU A 260 3.29 15.42 -40.86
N ARG A 261 2.85 16.66 -40.55
CA ARG A 261 2.46 17.64 -41.58
C ARG A 261 3.59 17.96 -42.56
N ALA A 262 4.83 18.11 -42.06
CA ALA A 262 5.99 18.39 -42.90
C ALA A 262 6.45 17.20 -43.76
N THR A 263 6.03 15.97 -43.45
CA THR A 263 6.36 14.77 -44.23
C THR A 263 5.32 14.48 -45.32
N VAL A 264 4.08 14.99 -45.16
CA VAL A 264 2.96 14.75 -46.06
C VAL A 264 2.77 15.92 -47.04
N ALA A 265 3.33 17.09 -46.75
CA ALA A 265 3.37 18.28 -47.65
C ALA A 265 4.64 18.27 -48.52
#